data_d7de28cf876caf402fb56d8aaa6d4b7c
#
_entry.id   d7de28cf876caf402fb56d8aaa6d4b7c
#
_cell.length_a   1.000
_cell.length_b   1.000
_cell.length_c   1.000
_cell.angle_alpha   90.00
_cell.angle_beta   90.00
_cell.angle_gamma   90.00
#
_symmetry.space_group_name_H-M   'P 1'
#
loop_
_entity.id
_entity.type
_entity.pdbx_description
1 polymer ?
#
loop_
_entity_poly.entity_id
_entity_poly.type
_entity_poly.pdbx_seq_one_letter_code
_entity_poly.pdbx_strand_id
1 'polypeptide(L)'
;MANDSLKDFLAAGDSGDEREFTSGEDFYQLYLEELKLVPPCSPEEEERLLDEILAGSQSAVKRLVEGKLGRAVRMAEEYRDRGLSMNDLVQEANIALLLTAQEYKGGDFDSQSEERIRRMIEDALELQNTEYKVEEEMLARVNVLKDISAGMAEELGREATVEELAERMKMTEQEIK
;
A
#
# COMPACT_ATOMS: atom_id res chain seq x y z
N MET A 1 4.80 9.92 16.85
CA MET A 1 4.84 8.90 17.90
C MET A 1 3.89 7.71 17.64
N ALA A 2 3.17 7.65 16.52
CA ALA A 2 2.25 6.54 16.19
C ALA A 2 2.92 5.38 15.41
N ASN A 3 4.19 5.54 14.99
CA ASN A 3 4.88 4.58 14.12
C ASN A 3 5.64 3.46 14.87
N ASP A 4 5.82 3.59 16.19
CA ASP A 4 6.54 2.57 16.98
C ASP A 4 5.64 1.41 17.44
N SER A 5 4.36 1.67 17.70
CA SER A 5 3.43 0.63 18.17
C SER A 5 3.10 -0.41 17.10
N LEU A 6 3.15 -0.04 15.81
CA LEU A 6 2.90 -0.98 14.70
C LEU A 6 4.13 -1.87 14.46
N LYS A 7 5.34 -1.34 14.67
CA LYS A 7 6.58 -2.13 14.59
C LYS A 7 6.70 -3.14 15.71
N ASP A 8 6.30 -2.77 16.93
CA ASP A 8 6.30 -3.70 18.08
C ASP A 8 5.24 -4.80 17.94
N PHE A 9 4.12 -4.50 17.27
CA PHE A 9 3.08 -5.48 16.95
C PHE A 9 3.54 -6.52 15.92
N LEU A 10 4.35 -6.09 14.93
CA LEU A 10 4.90 -6.98 13.88
C LEU A 10 6.19 -7.72 14.34
N ALA A 11 6.86 -7.25 15.39
CA ALA A 11 8.11 -7.81 15.87
C ALA A 11 7.98 -8.90 16.97
N ALA A 12 6.77 -9.20 17.44
CA ALA A 12 6.54 -10.12 18.57
C ALA A 12 6.45 -11.62 18.18
N GLY A 13 6.85 -11.99 16.97
CA GLY A 13 6.81 -13.38 16.46
C GLY A 13 8.19 -13.96 16.19
N ASP A 14 9.08 -14.08 17.22
CA ASP A 14 10.30 -14.87 17.07
C ASP A 14 10.07 -16.29 17.62
N SER A 15 9.94 -17.26 16.69
CA SER A 15 10.26 -18.67 16.94
C SER A 15 10.71 -19.32 15.64
N GLY A 16 12.02 -19.51 15.54
CA GLY A 16 12.86 -20.26 14.66
C GLY A 16 12.23 -21.28 13.71
N ASP A 17 11.91 -20.85 12.53
CA ASP A 17 11.97 -21.64 11.30
C ASP A 17 12.58 -20.73 10.20
N GLU A 18 13.86 -20.95 9.88
CA GLU A 18 14.59 -20.22 8.84
C GLU A 18 14.06 -20.65 7.45
N ARG A 19 12.81 -20.32 7.16
CA ARG A 19 12.31 -20.35 5.80
C ARG A 19 12.81 -19.10 5.10
N GLU A 20 13.60 -19.28 4.06
CA GLU A 20 14.07 -18.20 3.19
C GLU A 20 12.86 -17.66 2.40
N PHE A 21 12.24 -16.60 2.91
CA PHE A 21 11.14 -15.93 2.23
C PHE A 21 11.69 -15.11 1.06
N THR A 22 11.41 -15.54 -0.15
CA THR A 22 11.97 -14.97 -1.39
C THR A 22 10.96 -14.14 -2.18
N SER A 23 9.68 -14.17 -1.83
CA SER A 23 8.64 -13.44 -2.56
C SER A 23 7.60 -12.78 -1.64
N GLY A 24 6.92 -11.75 -2.14
CA GLY A 24 5.80 -11.13 -1.43
C GLY A 24 4.62 -12.07 -1.20
N GLU A 25 4.44 -13.08 -2.05
CA GLU A 25 3.42 -14.13 -1.90
C GLU A 25 3.71 -15.01 -0.67
N ASP A 26 4.98 -15.30 -0.36
CA ASP A 26 5.38 -16.09 0.81
C ASP A 26 4.99 -15.36 2.11
N PHE A 27 5.18 -14.04 2.18
CA PHE A 27 4.77 -13.23 3.33
C PHE A 27 3.25 -13.20 3.52
N TYR A 28 2.50 -13.09 2.42
CA TYR A 28 1.05 -13.14 2.48
C TYR A 28 0.54 -14.50 2.98
N GLN A 29 1.11 -15.60 2.53
CA GLN A 29 0.76 -16.94 3.00
C GLN A 29 1.07 -17.12 4.49
N LEU A 30 2.25 -16.68 4.94
CA LEU A 30 2.60 -16.70 6.37
C LEU A 30 1.60 -15.91 7.21
N TYR A 31 1.26 -14.70 6.76
CA TYR A 31 0.25 -13.86 7.43
C TYR A 31 -1.10 -14.57 7.55
N LEU A 32 -1.55 -15.27 6.50
CA LEU A 32 -2.79 -16.05 6.55
C LEU A 32 -2.72 -17.22 7.53
N GLU A 33 -1.55 -17.87 7.67
CA GLU A 33 -1.34 -18.94 8.65
C GLU A 33 -1.43 -18.40 10.09
N GLU A 34 -0.78 -17.28 10.38
CA GLU A 34 -0.84 -16.62 11.68
C GLU A 34 -2.26 -16.14 12.00
N LEU A 35 -2.96 -15.60 11.02
CA LEU A 35 -4.33 -15.13 11.19
C LEU A 35 -5.31 -16.23 11.61
N LYS A 36 -5.08 -17.48 11.20
CA LYS A 36 -5.90 -18.63 11.63
C LYS A 36 -5.82 -18.89 13.13
N LEU A 37 -4.75 -18.44 13.79
CA LEU A 37 -4.55 -18.59 15.23
C LEU A 37 -5.28 -17.50 16.04
N VAL A 38 -5.72 -16.42 15.37
CA VAL A 38 -6.43 -15.32 16.02
C VAL A 38 -7.93 -15.58 16.00
N PRO A 39 -8.56 -15.78 17.17
CA PRO A 39 -10.00 -16.05 17.23
C PRO A 39 -10.78 -14.78 16.85
N PRO A 40 -11.80 -14.88 15.98
CA PRO A 40 -12.69 -13.77 15.69
C PRO A 40 -13.47 -13.35 16.95
N CYS A 41 -13.90 -12.10 17.03
CA CYS A 41 -14.79 -11.64 18.07
C CYS A 41 -16.18 -12.26 17.92
N SER A 42 -16.79 -12.68 19.04
CA SER A 42 -18.22 -12.97 19.05
C SER A 42 -19.02 -11.66 19.01
N PRO A 43 -20.31 -11.68 18.59
CA PRO A 43 -21.14 -10.47 18.60
C PRO A 43 -21.21 -9.80 19.98
N GLU A 44 -21.30 -10.59 21.03
CA GLU A 44 -21.37 -10.08 22.42
C GLU A 44 -20.01 -9.51 22.87
N GLU A 45 -18.91 -10.10 22.45
CA GLU A 45 -17.57 -9.58 22.70
C GLU A 45 -17.37 -8.26 21.94
N GLU A 46 -17.83 -8.18 20.70
CA GLU A 46 -17.73 -6.98 19.89
C GLU A 46 -18.47 -5.80 20.51
N GLU A 47 -19.73 -5.99 20.91
CA GLU A 47 -20.52 -4.95 21.57
C GLU A 47 -19.82 -4.41 22.82
N ARG A 48 -19.31 -5.32 23.68
CA ARG A 48 -18.55 -4.93 24.88
C ARG A 48 -17.28 -4.16 24.53
N LEU A 49 -16.52 -4.60 23.50
CA LEU A 49 -15.28 -3.92 23.09
C LEU A 49 -15.58 -2.54 22.54
N LEU A 50 -16.65 -2.35 21.78
CA LEU A 50 -17.07 -1.04 21.28
C LEU A 50 -17.42 -0.08 22.42
N ASP A 51 -18.11 -0.54 23.46
CA ASP A 51 -18.38 0.25 24.66
C ASP A 51 -17.10 0.64 25.40
N GLU A 52 -16.16 -0.31 25.55
CA GLU A 52 -14.84 -0.06 26.15
C GLU A 52 -14.01 0.94 25.32
N ILE A 53 -14.09 0.91 23.99
CA ILE A 53 -13.45 1.87 23.09
C ILE A 53 -14.01 3.27 23.30
N LEU A 54 -15.34 3.40 23.41
CA LEU A 54 -16.00 4.68 23.72
C LEU A 54 -15.58 5.23 25.08
N ALA A 55 -15.22 4.34 26.04
CA ALA A 55 -14.64 4.70 27.32
C ALA A 55 -13.12 4.99 27.27
N GLY A 56 -12.48 4.86 26.10
CA GLY A 56 -11.04 5.18 25.89
C GLY A 56 -10.07 4.01 26.06
N SER A 57 -10.53 2.76 26.06
CA SER A 57 -9.69 1.57 26.24
C SER A 57 -8.88 1.24 25.00
N GLN A 58 -7.56 1.40 25.07
CA GLN A 58 -6.63 1.01 23.99
C GLN A 58 -6.51 -0.53 23.83
N SER A 59 -6.67 -1.27 24.90
CA SER A 59 -6.67 -2.74 24.84
C SER A 59 -7.89 -3.28 24.11
N ALA A 60 -9.05 -2.61 24.23
CA ALA A 60 -10.25 -2.96 23.48
C ALA A 60 -10.08 -2.66 21.98
N VAL A 61 -9.44 -1.54 21.62
CA VAL A 61 -9.08 -1.23 20.21
C VAL A 61 -8.25 -2.37 19.62
N LYS A 62 -7.17 -2.77 20.31
CA LYS A 62 -6.29 -3.85 19.85
C LYS A 62 -7.07 -5.14 19.63
N ARG A 63 -7.85 -5.57 20.64
CA ARG A 63 -8.60 -6.85 20.58
C ARG A 63 -9.66 -6.83 19.48
N LEU A 64 -10.39 -5.72 19.30
CA LEU A 64 -11.38 -5.58 18.23
C LEU A 64 -10.73 -5.69 16.86
N VAL A 65 -9.63 -4.97 16.63
CA VAL A 65 -8.88 -5.02 15.38
C VAL A 65 -8.42 -6.46 15.10
N GLU A 66 -7.77 -7.12 16.06
CA GLU A 66 -7.34 -8.53 15.94
C GLU A 66 -8.50 -9.43 15.49
N GLY A 67 -9.65 -9.32 16.14
CA GLY A 67 -10.83 -10.13 15.84
C GLY A 67 -11.48 -9.87 14.48
N LYS A 68 -11.19 -8.71 13.87
CA LYS A 68 -11.73 -8.29 12.56
C LYS A 68 -10.72 -8.41 11.40
N LEU A 69 -9.44 -8.75 11.65
CA LEU A 69 -8.42 -8.87 10.60
C LEU A 69 -8.84 -9.80 9.46
N GLY A 70 -9.48 -10.93 9.77
CA GLY A 70 -9.96 -11.86 8.75
C GLY A 70 -11.00 -11.26 7.80
N ARG A 71 -11.78 -10.27 8.25
CA ARG A 71 -12.70 -9.51 7.40
C ARG A 71 -11.96 -8.54 6.51
N ALA A 72 -10.98 -7.81 7.07
CA ALA A 72 -10.15 -6.89 6.30
C ALA A 72 -9.40 -7.59 5.17
N VAL A 73 -8.84 -8.79 5.44
CA VAL A 73 -8.18 -9.62 4.40
C VAL A 73 -9.14 -10.00 3.29
N ARG A 74 -10.34 -10.50 3.61
CA ARG A 74 -11.33 -10.86 2.58
C ARG A 74 -11.71 -9.67 1.69
N MET A 75 -11.81 -8.47 2.27
CA MET A 75 -12.06 -7.26 1.49
C MET A 75 -10.88 -6.89 0.60
N ALA A 76 -9.64 -7.03 1.09
CA ALA A 76 -8.44 -6.82 0.28
C ALA A 76 -8.36 -7.80 -0.90
N GLU A 77 -8.78 -9.06 -0.71
CA GLU A 77 -8.81 -10.08 -1.77
C GLU A 77 -9.74 -9.71 -2.94
N GLU A 78 -10.80 -8.92 -2.72
CA GLU A 78 -11.69 -8.43 -3.78
C GLU A 78 -10.94 -7.51 -4.79
N TYR A 79 -9.80 -6.96 -4.38
CA TYR A 79 -8.97 -6.04 -5.18
C TYR A 79 -7.71 -6.71 -5.74
N ARG A 80 -7.58 -8.03 -5.62
CA ARG A 80 -6.45 -8.81 -6.17
C ARG A 80 -6.25 -8.50 -7.66
N ASP A 81 -5.00 -8.45 -8.09
CA ASP A 81 -4.58 -8.26 -9.49
C ASP A 81 -4.99 -6.90 -10.12
N ARG A 82 -5.24 -5.89 -9.31
CA ARG A 82 -5.60 -4.54 -9.78
C ARG A 82 -4.43 -3.53 -9.78
N GLY A 83 -3.20 -3.99 -9.56
CA GLY A 83 -2.00 -3.16 -9.62
C GLY A 83 -1.19 -3.10 -8.33
N LEU A 84 -1.77 -3.40 -7.17
CA LEU A 84 -1.05 -3.54 -5.90
C LEU A 84 -0.80 -5.01 -5.57
N SER A 85 0.29 -5.27 -4.83
CA SER A 85 0.54 -6.60 -4.26
C SER A 85 -0.49 -6.95 -3.19
N MET A 86 -0.72 -8.26 -2.92
CA MET A 86 -1.61 -8.66 -1.83
C MET A 86 -1.13 -8.17 -0.47
N ASN A 87 0.18 -8.07 -0.25
CA ASN A 87 0.72 -7.50 0.99
C ASN A 87 0.31 -6.05 1.18
N ASP A 88 0.42 -5.24 0.12
CA ASP A 88 0.05 -3.81 0.19
C ASP A 88 -1.46 -3.64 0.38
N LEU A 89 -2.28 -4.42 -0.35
CA LEU A 89 -3.73 -4.42 -0.19
C LEU A 89 -4.16 -4.77 1.25
N VAL A 90 -3.54 -5.80 1.84
CA VAL A 90 -3.81 -6.21 3.22
C VAL A 90 -3.32 -5.16 4.22
N GLN A 91 -2.17 -4.53 3.98
CA GLN A 91 -1.69 -3.44 4.84
C GLN A 91 -2.65 -2.25 4.84
N GLU A 92 -3.12 -1.81 3.66
CA GLU A 92 -4.11 -0.73 3.56
C GLU A 92 -5.41 -1.08 4.30
N ALA A 93 -5.92 -2.31 4.12
CA ALA A 93 -7.12 -2.78 4.81
C ALA A 93 -6.93 -2.80 6.34
N ASN A 94 -5.78 -3.27 6.84
CA ASN A 94 -5.49 -3.34 8.26
C ASN A 94 -5.32 -1.94 8.89
N ILE A 95 -4.68 -1.01 8.17
CA ILE A 95 -4.54 0.39 8.60
C ILE A 95 -5.92 1.04 8.68
N ALA A 96 -6.76 0.85 7.66
CA ALA A 96 -8.11 1.37 7.63
C ALA A 96 -8.96 0.86 8.81
N LEU A 97 -8.89 -0.43 9.09
CA LEU A 97 -9.56 -1.07 10.23
C LEU A 97 -9.09 -0.48 11.57
N LEU A 98 -7.77 -0.36 11.76
CA LEU A 98 -7.17 0.21 12.96
C LEU A 98 -7.61 1.67 13.17
N LEU A 99 -7.54 2.49 12.14
CA LEU A 99 -7.97 3.89 12.20
C LEU A 99 -9.47 4.00 12.53
N THR A 100 -10.31 3.11 11.96
CA THR A 100 -11.74 3.10 12.29
C THR A 100 -11.97 2.80 13.77
N ALA A 101 -11.25 1.81 14.33
CA ALA A 101 -11.37 1.47 15.74
C ALA A 101 -10.85 2.58 16.67
N GLN A 102 -9.74 3.24 16.30
CA GLN A 102 -9.17 4.34 17.10
C GLN A 102 -10.04 5.60 17.10
N GLU A 103 -10.72 5.87 15.99
CA GLU A 103 -11.56 7.06 15.81
C GLU A 103 -13.04 6.80 16.08
N TYR A 104 -13.40 5.60 16.50
CA TYR A 104 -14.79 5.20 16.71
C TYR A 104 -15.48 6.07 17.76
N LYS A 105 -16.66 6.59 17.38
CA LYS A 105 -17.51 7.47 18.21
C LYS A 105 -18.96 6.98 18.30
N GLY A 106 -19.19 5.73 17.93
CA GLY A 106 -20.52 5.12 17.90
C GLY A 106 -21.03 4.85 16.49
N GLY A 107 -22.15 4.14 16.41
CA GLY A 107 -22.77 3.71 15.18
C GLY A 107 -22.38 2.30 14.75
N ASP A 108 -22.69 1.92 13.52
CA ASP A 108 -22.35 0.62 12.97
C ASP A 108 -20.86 0.56 12.59
N PHE A 109 -20.08 -0.12 13.41
CA PHE A 109 -18.64 -0.27 13.22
C PHE A 109 -18.30 -1.01 11.92
N ASP A 110 -19.06 -2.04 11.60
CA ASP A 110 -18.83 -2.85 10.42
C ASP A 110 -18.97 -2.03 9.13
N SER A 111 -20.05 -1.27 9.00
CA SER A 111 -20.26 -0.38 7.86
C SER A 111 -19.19 0.71 7.76
N GLN A 112 -18.79 1.31 8.89
CA GLN A 112 -17.75 2.35 8.91
C GLN A 112 -16.38 1.78 8.51
N SER A 113 -16.03 0.57 8.99
CA SER A 113 -14.77 -0.08 8.64
C SER A 113 -14.72 -0.51 7.16
N GLU A 114 -15.82 -1.08 6.63
CA GLU A 114 -15.91 -1.44 5.22
C GLU A 114 -15.74 -0.24 4.29
N GLU A 115 -16.45 0.84 4.57
CA GLU A 115 -16.35 2.08 3.78
C GLU A 115 -14.92 2.62 3.78
N ARG A 116 -14.28 2.65 4.96
CA ARG A 116 -12.89 3.14 5.08
C ARG A 116 -11.90 2.21 4.38
N ILE A 117 -12.04 0.89 4.52
CA ILE A 117 -11.18 -0.09 3.86
C ILE A 117 -11.26 0.08 2.33
N ARG A 118 -12.47 0.12 1.77
CA ARG A 118 -12.67 0.30 0.32
C ARG A 118 -12.01 1.59 -0.17
N ARG A 119 -12.26 2.69 0.51
CA ARG A 119 -11.70 3.99 0.13
C ARG A 119 -10.17 3.98 0.16
N MET A 120 -9.56 3.49 1.25
CA MET A 120 -8.10 3.49 1.36
C MET A 120 -7.43 2.59 0.31
N ILE A 121 -8.01 1.44 0.00
CA ILE A 121 -7.51 0.57 -1.08
C ILE A 121 -7.67 1.26 -2.44
N GLU A 122 -8.81 1.89 -2.71
CA GLU A 122 -9.07 2.59 -3.98
C GLU A 122 -8.12 3.79 -4.15
N ASP A 123 -7.90 4.58 -3.11
CA ASP A 123 -6.94 5.69 -3.10
C ASP A 123 -5.50 5.20 -3.38
N ALA A 124 -5.10 4.08 -2.76
CA ALA A 124 -3.78 3.48 -2.98
C ALA A 124 -3.61 2.96 -4.42
N LEU A 125 -4.66 2.34 -4.99
CA LEU A 125 -4.66 1.90 -6.39
C LEU A 125 -4.60 3.07 -7.38
N GLU A 126 -5.30 4.17 -7.09
CA GLU A 126 -5.25 5.39 -7.92
C GLU A 126 -3.87 6.03 -7.89
N LEU A 127 -3.24 6.11 -6.71
CA LEU A 127 -1.88 6.59 -6.56
C LEU A 127 -0.89 5.75 -7.37
N GLN A 128 -0.95 4.43 -7.24
CA GLN A 128 -0.11 3.49 -7.99
C GLN A 128 -0.28 3.64 -9.51
N ASN A 129 -1.52 3.77 -9.98
CA ASN A 129 -1.80 3.98 -11.40
C ASN A 129 -1.25 5.32 -11.91
N THR A 130 -1.25 6.35 -11.08
CA THR A 130 -0.70 7.66 -11.43
C THR A 130 0.81 7.60 -11.52
N GLU A 131 1.48 6.91 -10.60
CA GLU A 131 2.92 6.69 -10.63
C GLU A 131 3.34 5.92 -11.89
N TYR A 132 2.65 4.85 -12.24
CA TYR A 132 2.90 4.09 -13.48
C TYR A 132 2.80 4.95 -14.74
N LYS A 133 1.77 5.80 -14.84
CA LYS A 133 1.61 6.70 -16.01
C LYS A 133 2.75 7.70 -16.13
N VAL A 134 3.18 8.30 -15.00
CA VAL A 134 4.31 9.23 -14.97
C VAL A 134 5.60 8.52 -15.39
N GLU A 135 5.82 7.31 -14.91
CA GLU A 135 7.00 6.50 -15.26
C GLU A 135 7.01 6.13 -16.75
N GLU A 136 5.87 5.69 -17.29
CA GLU A 136 5.71 5.37 -18.73
C GLU A 136 5.95 6.59 -19.61
N GLU A 137 5.38 7.75 -19.25
CA GLU A 137 5.62 9.00 -19.98
C GLU A 137 7.09 9.42 -19.92
N MET A 138 7.75 9.26 -18.78
CA MET A 138 9.16 9.60 -18.62
C MET A 138 10.06 8.69 -19.46
N LEU A 139 9.80 7.38 -19.46
CA LEU A 139 10.51 6.42 -20.29
C LEU A 139 10.32 6.71 -21.79
N ALA A 140 9.10 7.05 -22.21
CA ALA A 140 8.83 7.44 -23.59
C ALA A 140 9.64 8.68 -24.01
N ARG A 141 9.72 9.71 -23.15
CA ARG A 141 10.52 10.92 -23.39
C ARG A 141 12.01 10.60 -23.48
N VAL A 142 12.53 9.75 -22.57
CA VAL A 142 13.94 9.32 -22.60
C VAL A 142 14.27 8.57 -23.89
N ASN A 143 13.40 7.70 -24.37
CA ASN A 143 13.60 6.96 -25.61
C ASN A 143 13.61 7.90 -26.84
N VAL A 144 12.68 8.84 -26.91
CA VAL A 144 12.65 9.86 -27.98
C VAL A 144 13.93 10.70 -27.96
N LEU A 145 14.42 11.11 -26.78
CA LEU A 145 15.66 11.85 -26.63
C LEU A 145 16.87 11.05 -27.13
N LYS A 146 16.95 9.75 -26.80
CA LYS A 146 18.01 8.85 -27.28
C LYS A 146 17.99 8.71 -28.80
N ASP A 147 16.83 8.53 -29.41
CA ASP A 147 16.69 8.37 -30.87
C ASP A 147 17.09 9.64 -31.58
N ILE A 148 16.67 10.82 -31.10
CA ILE A 148 17.06 12.11 -31.67
C ILE A 148 18.56 12.34 -31.51
N SER A 149 19.12 12.06 -30.33
CA SER A 149 20.56 12.19 -30.07
C SER A 149 21.39 11.30 -30.99
N ALA A 150 20.98 10.04 -31.21
CA ALA A 150 21.64 9.12 -32.10
C ALA A 150 21.59 9.60 -33.55
N GLY A 151 20.42 10.04 -34.03
CA GLY A 151 20.27 10.60 -35.37
C GLY A 151 21.11 11.86 -35.61
N MET A 152 21.17 12.77 -34.64
CA MET A 152 22.02 13.95 -34.71
C MET A 152 23.51 13.59 -34.67
N ALA A 153 23.91 12.58 -33.90
CA ALA A 153 25.31 12.12 -33.88
C ALA A 153 25.75 11.57 -35.25
N GLU A 154 24.87 10.86 -35.96
CA GLU A 154 25.12 10.43 -37.36
C GLU A 154 25.22 11.60 -38.33
N GLU A 155 24.33 12.61 -38.22
CA GLU A 155 24.35 13.80 -39.06
C GLU A 155 25.60 14.66 -38.81
N LEU A 156 26.03 14.84 -37.56
CA LEU A 156 27.12 15.73 -37.16
C LEU A 156 28.51 15.07 -37.16
N GLY A 157 28.55 13.73 -37.16
CA GLY A 157 29.80 12.97 -36.98
C GLY A 157 30.42 13.08 -35.59
N ARG A 158 29.67 13.60 -34.60
CA ARG A 158 30.00 13.73 -33.18
C ARG A 158 28.72 13.73 -32.32
N GLU A 159 28.85 13.57 -31.04
CA GLU A 159 27.71 13.72 -30.11
C GLU A 159 27.15 15.16 -30.19
N ALA A 160 25.83 15.26 -30.15
CA ALA A 160 25.13 16.54 -30.11
C ALA A 160 25.28 17.19 -28.74
N THR A 161 25.40 18.51 -28.69
CA THR A 161 25.38 19.24 -27.41
C THR A 161 23.97 19.36 -26.84
N VAL A 162 23.85 19.71 -25.56
CA VAL A 162 22.54 19.91 -24.91
C VAL A 162 21.76 21.04 -25.60
N GLU A 163 22.45 22.11 -26.01
CA GLU A 163 21.83 23.22 -26.72
C GLU A 163 21.28 22.79 -28.12
N GLU A 164 22.03 21.97 -28.86
CA GLU A 164 21.62 21.44 -30.16
C GLU A 164 20.40 20.49 -30.00
N LEU A 165 20.38 19.67 -28.99
CA LEU A 165 19.25 18.81 -28.66
C LEU A 165 18.02 19.62 -28.24
N ALA A 166 18.20 20.64 -27.40
CA ALA A 166 17.15 21.53 -26.93
C ALA A 166 16.48 22.26 -28.12
N GLU A 167 17.28 22.77 -29.05
CA GLU A 167 16.79 23.44 -30.28
C GLU A 167 16.01 22.45 -31.16
N ARG A 168 16.54 21.25 -31.41
CA ARG A 168 15.91 20.22 -32.25
C ARG A 168 14.58 19.74 -31.68
N MET A 169 14.49 19.60 -30.33
CA MET A 169 13.29 19.14 -29.62
C MET A 169 12.33 20.28 -29.28
N LYS A 170 12.70 21.52 -29.48
CA LYS A 170 11.95 22.73 -29.04
C LYS A 170 11.68 22.72 -27.54
N MET A 171 12.66 22.29 -26.76
CA MET A 171 12.65 22.21 -25.30
C MET A 171 13.71 23.13 -24.73
N THR A 172 13.64 23.39 -23.43
CA THR A 172 14.69 24.10 -22.72
C THR A 172 15.84 23.14 -22.36
N GLU A 173 17.05 23.67 -22.16
CA GLU A 173 18.19 22.86 -21.72
C GLU A 173 17.93 22.17 -20.35
N GLN A 174 17.08 22.78 -19.52
CA GLN A 174 16.72 22.19 -18.21
C GLN A 174 15.81 20.96 -18.34
N GLU A 175 15.00 20.90 -19.40
CA GLU A 175 14.14 19.76 -19.72
C GLU A 175 14.91 18.61 -20.39
N ILE A 176 16.10 18.87 -20.94
CA ILE A 176 16.99 17.86 -21.55
C ILE A 176 17.94 17.24 -20.51
N LYS A 177 18.29 17.95 -19.44
CA LYS A 177 19.19 17.51 -18.37
C LYS A 177 18.49 16.65 -17.32
#